data_fafcaf718adb174504a100f2758b40aa
#
_entry.id   fafcaf718adb174504a100f2758b40aa
#
_cell.length_a   1.000
_cell.length_b   1.000
_cell.length_c   1.000
_cell.angle_alpha   90.00
_cell.angle_beta   90.00
_cell.angle_gamma   90.00
#
_symmetry.space_group_name_H-M   'P 1'
#
loop_
_entity.id
_entity.type
_entity.pdbx_description
1 polymer ?
#
loop_
_entity_poly.entity_id
_entity_poly.type
_entity_poly.pdbx_seq_one_letter_code
_entity_poly.pdbx_strand_id
1 'polypeptide(L)'
;IENPGNYSYPYCQNQGIAAARYDYLVFLNNDVLVPAGWDEHLLRTMHVSGADAISPCSNDDMESRAVQRRINTRWKYVKYPLLKLFGTRYAVLRLMKRLMYPDFERFAARRWERFGARTAEGFTGSCILLTRRVIERVGPWDERVQAADFDYFCTLKQYCIGHGEEGLRPMCVALGVYVHHYQRLTFKVKHPSYLDSAGMVEFRDKWGGREAA
;
A
#
# COMPACT_ATOMS: atom_id res chain seq x y z
N ILE A 1 3.90 -18.03 6.76
CA ILE A 1 3.03 -18.40 7.89
C ILE A 1 1.73 -18.91 7.28
N GLU A 2 1.30 -20.09 7.69
CA GLU A 2 0.04 -20.69 7.25
C GLU A 2 -0.94 -20.62 8.42
N ASN A 3 -2.08 -19.97 8.22
CA ASN A 3 -3.10 -19.79 9.23
C ASN A 3 -4.20 -20.88 9.09
N PRO A 4 -4.75 -21.40 10.19
CA PRO A 4 -5.78 -22.44 10.14
C PRO A 4 -7.14 -21.94 9.63
N GLY A 5 -7.28 -20.65 9.37
CA GLY A 5 -8.50 -20.04 8.88
C GLY A 5 -8.32 -18.61 8.36
N ASN A 6 -9.43 -17.92 8.12
CA ASN A 6 -9.43 -16.56 7.61
C ASN A 6 -9.29 -15.56 8.76
N TYR A 7 -8.15 -14.90 8.81
CA TYR A 7 -7.87 -13.83 9.77
C TYR A 7 -7.88 -12.48 9.08
N SER A 8 -8.04 -11.42 9.86
CA SER A 8 -8.04 -10.05 9.36
C SER A 8 -6.69 -9.64 8.76
N TYR A 9 -6.72 -8.64 7.92
CA TYR A 9 -5.51 -8.09 7.31
C TYR A 9 -4.50 -7.61 8.38
N PRO A 10 -4.88 -6.75 9.36
CA PRO A 10 -3.93 -6.27 10.36
C PRO A 10 -3.34 -7.39 11.22
N TYR A 11 -4.13 -8.41 11.58
CA TYR A 11 -3.62 -9.58 12.29
C TYR A 11 -2.50 -10.29 11.50
N CYS A 12 -2.74 -10.54 10.21
CA CYS A 12 -1.74 -11.17 9.35
C CYS A 12 -0.47 -10.32 9.19
N GLN A 13 -0.60 -8.99 9.12
CA GLN A 13 0.56 -8.10 9.07
C GLN A 13 1.37 -8.18 10.36
N ASN A 14 0.72 -8.21 11.52
CA ASN A 14 1.39 -8.34 12.82
C ASN A 14 2.11 -9.68 12.98
N GLN A 15 1.54 -10.78 12.47
CA GLN A 15 2.25 -12.05 12.38
C GLN A 15 3.54 -11.93 11.54
N GLY A 16 3.46 -11.20 10.41
CA GLY A 16 4.62 -10.92 9.57
C GLY A 16 5.70 -10.12 10.31
N ILE A 17 5.30 -9.10 11.07
CA ILE A 17 6.21 -8.32 11.92
C ILE A 17 6.93 -9.20 12.94
N ALA A 18 6.17 -10.04 13.66
CA ALA A 18 6.73 -10.93 14.68
C ALA A 18 7.73 -11.94 14.11
N ALA A 19 7.53 -12.38 12.87
CA ALA A 19 8.42 -13.33 12.19
C ALA A 19 9.61 -12.67 11.49
N ALA A 20 9.53 -11.37 11.19
CA ALA A 20 10.55 -10.65 10.44
C ALA A 20 11.82 -10.43 11.27
N ARG A 21 12.99 -10.53 10.60
CA ARG A 21 14.31 -10.46 11.26
C ARG A 21 15.14 -9.25 10.84
N TYR A 22 14.72 -8.55 9.78
CA TYR A 22 15.49 -7.44 9.21
C TYR A 22 14.92 -6.08 9.62
N ASP A 23 15.71 -5.03 9.42
CA ASP A 23 15.36 -3.66 9.82
C ASP A 23 14.38 -2.98 8.87
N TYR A 24 14.28 -3.47 7.65
CA TYR A 24 13.33 -2.98 6.64
C TYR A 24 12.22 -3.99 6.43
N LEU A 25 10.98 -3.55 6.60
CA LEU A 25 9.79 -4.37 6.52
C LEU A 25 8.93 -3.90 5.35
N VAL A 26 8.70 -4.78 4.38
CA VAL A 26 7.83 -4.50 3.24
C VAL A 26 6.50 -5.23 3.42
N PHE A 27 5.43 -4.48 3.39
CA PHE A 27 4.05 -4.99 3.36
C PHE A 27 3.51 -4.82 1.94
N LEU A 28 3.35 -5.92 1.24
CA LEU A 28 2.95 -5.95 -0.17
C LEU A 28 1.71 -6.80 -0.35
N ASN A 29 0.65 -6.21 -0.89
CA ASN A 29 -0.57 -6.96 -1.19
C ASN A 29 -0.31 -7.98 -2.31
N ASN A 30 -1.03 -9.09 -2.26
CA ASN A 30 -0.87 -10.21 -3.21
C ASN A 30 -1.45 -9.94 -4.61
N ASP A 31 -2.11 -8.81 -4.81
CA ASP A 31 -2.66 -8.34 -6.08
C ASP A 31 -1.95 -7.09 -6.64
N VAL A 32 -0.67 -6.96 -6.32
CA VAL A 32 0.21 -5.88 -6.80
C VAL A 32 1.20 -6.41 -7.83
N LEU A 33 1.34 -5.68 -8.92
CA LEU A 33 2.38 -5.89 -9.93
C LEU A 33 3.51 -4.89 -9.70
N VAL A 34 4.72 -5.39 -9.57
CA VAL A 34 5.94 -4.60 -9.36
C VAL A 34 6.84 -4.64 -10.61
N PRO A 35 7.54 -3.56 -10.97
CA PRO A 35 8.57 -3.58 -12.01
C PRO A 35 9.91 -4.08 -11.46
N ALA A 36 10.87 -4.38 -12.33
CA ALA A 36 12.22 -4.71 -11.91
C ALA A 36 12.87 -3.54 -11.12
N GLY A 37 13.61 -3.86 -10.05
CA GLY A 37 14.35 -2.89 -9.23
C GLY A 37 13.48 -1.90 -8.43
N TRP A 38 12.19 -2.17 -8.28
CA TRP A 38 11.27 -1.30 -7.54
C TRP A 38 11.65 -1.15 -6.06
N ASP A 39 12.12 -2.22 -5.47
CA ASP A 39 12.55 -2.31 -4.07
C ASP A 39 13.82 -1.52 -3.83
N GLU A 40 14.83 -1.62 -4.70
CA GLU A 40 16.05 -0.83 -4.64
C GLU A 40 15.75 0.67 -4.79
N HIS A 41 14.89 1.04 -5.74
CA HIS A 41 14.46 2.42 -5.92
C HIS A 41 13.68 2.96 -4.72
N LEU A 42 12.82 2.13 -4.12
CA LEU A 42 12.03 2.51 -2.95
C LEU A 42 12.94 2.72 -1.73
N LEU A 43 13.85 1.78 -1.47
CA LEU A 43 14.83 1.88 -0.39
C LEU A 43 15.76 3.09 -0.59
N ARG A 44 16.26 3.32 -1.81
CA ARG A 44 17.05 4.49 -2.14
C ARG A 44 16.28 5.80 -1.86
N THR A 45 14.99 5.84 -2.23
CA THR A 45 14.15 7.01 -1.98
C THR A 45 13.97 7.24 -0.48
N MET A 46 13.76 6.18 0.30
CA MET A 46 13.68 6.24 1.76
C MET A 46 14.96 6.84 2.36
N HIS A 47 16.14 6.38 1.95
CA HIS A 47 17.41 6.89 2.44
C HIS A 47 17.64 8.36 2.07
N VAL A 48 17.37 8.74 0.81
CA VAL A 48 17.56 10.12 0.34
C VAL A 48 16.62 11.10 1.02
N SER A 49 15.36 10.70 1.24
CA SER A 49 14.36 11.53 1.92
C SER A 49 14.50 11.55 3.44
N GLY A 50 15.22 10.57 4.01
CA GLY A 50 15.30 10.34 5.46
C GLY A 50 13.95 9.87 6.04
N ALA A 51 13.05 9.31 5.22
CA ALA A 51 11.77 8.80 5.67
C ALA A 51 11.94 7.48 6.43
N ASP A 52 11.15 7.28 7.49
CA ASP A 52 11.06 6.01 8.21
C ASP A 52 9.93 5.10 7.67
N ALA A 53 9.00 5.70 6.92
CA ALA A 53 7.87 5.03 6.30
C ALA A 53 7.62 5.59 4.89
N ILE A 54 7.52 4.72 3.89
CA ILE A 54 7.36 5.13 2.49
C ILE A 54 6.54 4.11 1.71
N SER A 55 5.76 4.59 0.75
CA SER A 55 5.06 3.76 -0.22
C SER A 55 5.37 4.19 -1.65
N PRO A 56 5.32 3.31 -2.64
CA PRO A 56 5.42 3.72 -4.04
C PRO A 56 4.15 4.41 -4.51
N CYS A 57 4.21 5.17 -5.59
CA CYS A 57 3.01 5.51 -6.36
C CYS A 57 2.32 4.26 -6.88
N SER A 58 1.00 4.33 -6.95
CA SER A 58 0.18 3.32 -7.63
C SER A 58 -0.98 3.97 -8.37
N ASN A 59 -1.83 3.17 -8.99
CA ASN A 59 -3.09 3.68 -9.51
C ASN A 59 -4.05 4.16 -8.39
N ASP A 60 -3.74 3.90 -7.11
CA ASP A 60 -4.50 4.41 -5.97
C ASP A 60 -4.08 5.83 -5.58
N ASP A 61 -2.78 6.14 -5.70
CA ASP A 61 -2.23 7.46 -5.45
C ASP A 61 -1.05 7.79 -6.39
N MET A 62 -1.07 9.00 -6.94
CA MET A 62 -0.12 9.51 -7.92
C MET A 62 0.33 10.91 -7.55
N GLU A 63 1.32 11.44 -8.28
CA GLU A 63 1.85 12.79 -8.10
C GLU A 63 0.81 13.93 -8.19
N SER A 64 -0.37 13.64 -8.72
CA SER A 64 -1.48 14.58 -8.75
C SER A 64 -2.83 13.87 -8.93
N ARG A 65 -3.89 14.48 -8.41
CA ARG A 65 -5.27 13.98 -8.57
C ARG A 65 -5.70 13.85 -10.03
N ALA A 66 -5.19 14.68 -10.92
CA ALA A 66 -5.50 14.63 -12.35
C ALA A 66 -4.91 13.37 -13.00
N VAL A 67 -3.63 13.06 -12.74
CA VAL A 67 -2.96 11.86 -13.23
C VAL A 67 -3.58 10.61 -12.62
N GLN A 68 -3.83 10.59 -11.33
CA GLN A 68 -4.50 9.50 -10.64
C GLN A 68 -5.89 9.20 -11.25
N ARG A 69 -6.73 10.24 -11.45
CA ARG A 69 -8.04 10.08 -12.09
C ARG A 69 -7.94 9.50 -13.48
N ARG A 70 -6.99 9.97 -14.31
CA ARG A 70 -6.76 9.45 -15.68
C ARG A 70 -6.38 7.97 -15.67
N ILE A 71 -5.43 7.58 -14.82
CA ILE A 71 -4.96 6.19 -14.70
C ILE A 71 -6.09 5.30 -14.17
N ASN A 72 -6.80 5.72 -13.13
CA ASN A 72 -7.90 4.97 -12.57
C ASN A 72 -9.08 4.81 -13.54
N THR A 73 -9.40 5.85 -14.30
CA THR A 73 -10.44 5.77 -15.33
C THR A 73 -10.08 4.75 -16.39
N ARG A 74 -8.85 4.83 -16.93
CA ARG A 74 -8.36 3.84 -17.90
C ARG A 74 -8.39 2.43 -17.33
N TRP A 75 -7.96 2.25 -16.06
CA TRP A 75 -7.99 0.96 -15.37
C TRP A 75 -9.39 0.39 -15.26
N LYS A 76 -10.38 1.21 -14.89
CA LYS A 76 -11.79 0.80 -14.82
C LYS A 76 -12.31 0.29 -16.16
N TYR A 77 -12.00 1.00 -17.25
CA TYR A 77 -12.42 0.59 -18.59
C TYR A 77 -11.76 -0.72 -19.07
N VAL A 78 -10.55 -1.01 -18.64
CA VAL A 78 -9.87 -2.28 -18.93
C VAL A 78 -10.41 -3.40 -18.04
N LYS A 79 -10.48 -3.14 -16.73
CA LYS A 79 -10.74 -4.15 -15.72
C LYS A 79 -12.18 -4.68 -15.76
N TYR A 80 -13.17 -3.80 -15.68
CA TYR A 80 -14.54 -4.26 -15.48
C TYR A 80 -15.12 -5.07 -16.64
N PRO A 81 -14.93 -4.72 -17.92
CA PRO A 81 -15.41 -5.55 -19.02
C PRO A 81 -14.75 -6.93 -19.02
N LEU A 82 -13.43 -6.99 -18.84
CA LEU A 82 -12.70 -8.25 -18.85
C LEU A 82 -13.08 -9.15 -17.67
N LEU A 83 -13.26 -8.60 -16.46
CA LEU A 83 -13.73 -9.38 -15.32
C LEU A 83 -15.15 -9.88 -15.51
N LYS A 84 -16.03 -9.08 -16.11
CA LYS A 84 -17.42 -9.48 -16.36
C LYS A 84 -17.52 -10.64 -17.36
N LEU A 85 -16.69 -10.60 -18.41
CA LEU A 85 -16.74 -11.60 -19.51
C LEU A 85 -15.93 -12.85 -19.22
N PHE A 86 -14.76 -12.72 -18.57
CA PHE A 86 -13.77 -13.80 -18.48
C PHE A 86 -13.33 -14.15 -17.07
N GLY A 87 -13.80 -13.40 -16.04
CA GLY A 87 -13.43 -13.62 -14.64
C GLY A 87 -12.00 -13.25 -14.30
N THR A 88 -11.44 -13.89 -13.24
CA THR A 88 -10.13 -13.57 -12.64
C THR A 88 -9.01 -14.53 -13.05
N ARG A 89 -9.13 -15.24 -14.18
CA ARG A 89 -8.11 -16.18 -14.64
C ARG A 89 -6.79 -15.47 -14.92
N TYR A 90 -5.67 -16.12 -14.67
CA TYR A 90 -4.33 -15.55 -14.87
C TYR A 90 -4.11 -14.96 -16.28
N ALA A 91 -4.59 -15.62 -17.33
CA ALA A 91 -4.52 -15.11 -18.70
C ALA A 91 -5.26 -13.76 -18.86
N VAL A 92 -6.39 -13.59 -18.16
CA VAL A 92 -7.16 -12.33 -18.15
C VAL A 92 -6.40 -11.22 -17.45
N LEU A 93 -5.77 -11.51 -16.31
CA LEU A 93 -4.94 -10.54 -15.60
C LEU A 93 -3.73 -10.09 -16.44
N ARG A 94 -3.11 -11.03 -17.18
CA ARG A 94 -2.04 -10.70 -18.12
C ARG A 94 -2.54 -9.83 -19.27
N LEU A 95 -3.73 -10.10 -19.82
CA LEU A 95 -4.34 -9.27 -20.84
C LEU A 95 -4.64 -7.86 -20.31
N MET A 96 -5.20 -7.75 -19.11
CA MET A 96 -5.42 -6.44 -18.44
C MET A 96 -4.12 -5.65 -18.34
N LYS A 97 -3.02 -6.29 -17.89
CA LYS A 97 -1.70 -5.65 -17.83
C LYS A 97 -1.27 -5.10 -19.19
N ARG A 98 -1.36 -5.91 -20.25
CA ARG A 98 -0.97 -5.50 -21.60
C ARG A 98 -1.80 -4.34 -22.15
N LEU A 99 -3.11 -4.33 -21.89
CA LEU A 99 -4.00 -3.26 -22.30
C LEU A 99 -3.76 -1.98 -21.49
N MET A 100 -3.42 -2.12 -20.21
CA MET A 100 -3.11 -0.99 -19.35
C MET A 100 -1.73 -0.40 -19.67
N TYR A 101 -0.73 -1.26 -19.85
CA TYR A 101 0.66 -0.89 -20.10
C TYR A 101 1.19 -1.74 -21.26
N PRO A 102 1.37 -1.18 -22.47
CA PRO A 102 2.06 -1.88 -23.56
C PRO A 102 3.44 -2.39 -23.13
N ASP A 103 4.16 -1.57 -22.35
CA ASP A 103 5.43 -1.90 -21.73
C ASP A 103 5.45 -1.31 -20.30
N PHE A 104 5.24 -2.18 -19.31
CA PHE A 104 5.17 -1.79 -17.90
C PHE A 104 6.53 -1.38 -17.34
N GLU A 105 7.59 -2.10 -17.72
CA GLU A 105 8.95 -1.81 -17.28
C GLU A 105 9.40 -0.43 -17.76
N ARG A 106 9.18 -0.14 -19.05
CA ARG A 106 9.46 1.17 -19.62
C ARG A 106 8.63 2.29 -18.99
N PHE A 107 7.37 2.01 -18.65
CA PHE A 107 6.53 3.00 -17.93
C PHE A 107 7.12 3.33 -16.56
N ALA A 108 7.53 2.31 -15.80
CA ALA A 108 8.14 2.49 -14.47
C ALA A 108 9.51 3.19 -14.56
N ALA A 109 10.37 2.78 -15.51
CA ALA A 109 11.67 3.41 -15.74
C ALA A 109 11.55 4.91 -16.06
N ARG A 110 10.63 5.29 -16.95
CA ARG A 110 10.37 6.72 -17.27
C ARG A 110 9.89 7.52 -16.05
N ARG A 111 9.16 6.88 -15.13
CA ARG A 111 8.79 7.55 -13.88
C ARG A 111 10.01 7.80 -13.00
N TRP A 112 10.88 6.81 -12.88
CA TRP A 112 12.13 6.98 -12.14
C TRP A 112 13.01 8.07 -12.76
N GLU A 113 13.18 8.08 -14.08
CA GLU A 113 13.91 9.14 -14.79
C GLU A 113 13.33 10.54 -14.52
N ARG A 114 12.01 10.65 -14.48
CA ARG A 114 11.32 11.93 -14.29
C ARG A 114 11.34 12.44 -12.85
N PHE A 115 11.12 11.56 -11.88
CA PHE A 115 10.90 11.95 -10.50
C PHE A 115 12.06 11.59 -9.57
N GLY A 116 12.86 10.55 -9.90
CA GLY A 116 13.93 10.06 -9.05
C GLY A 116 13.46 9.76 -7.63
N ALA A 117 14.23 10.18 -6.64
CA ALA A 117 13.93 10.00 -5.23
C ALA A 117 13.05 11.12 -4.62
N ARG A 118 12.23 11.82 -5.43
CA ARG A 118 11.28 12.82 -4.91
C ARG A 118 10.12 12.15 -4.20
N THR A 119 9.68 12.78 -3.11
CA THR A 119 8.56 12.32 -2.29
C THR A 119 7.48 13.38 -2.16
N ALA A 120 6.28 12.95 -1.79
CA ALA A 120 5.19 13.79 -1.34
C ALA A 120 4.58 13.14 -0.09
N GLU A 121 3.99 13.92 0.83
CA GLU A 121 3.24 13.36 1.95
C GLU A 121 2.04 12.56 1.44
N GLY A 122 1.80 11.40 2.03
CA GLY A 122 0.71 10.52 1.66
C GLY A 122 1.11 9.05 1.82
N PHE A 123 0.23 8.16 1.37
CA PHE A 123 0.52 6.73 1.39
C PHE A 123 -0.28 5.98 0.32
N THR A 124 0.22 4.80 -0.02
CA THR A 124 -0.48 3.81 -0.85
C THR A 124 -0.52 2.50 -0.07
N GLY A 125 -1.70 2.10 0.40
CA GLY A 125 -1.85 0.93 1.27
C GLY A 125 -1.51 -0.42 0.60
N SER A 126 -1.39 -0.46 -0.72
CA SER A 126 -1.05 -1.70 -1.44
C SER A 126 0.41 -2.14 -1.32
N CYS A 127 1.30 -1.21 -0.96
CA CYS A 127 2.73 -1.48 -0.71
C CYS A 127 3.27 -0.42 0.25
N ILE A 128 3.80 -0.86 1.39
CA ILE A 128 4.38 0.02 2.41
C ILE A 128 5.74 -0.55 2.81
N LEU A 129 6.76 0.29 2.82
CA LEU A 129 8.08 -0.01 3.39
C LEU A 129 8.23 0.78 4.68
N LEU A 130 8.51 0.10 5.77
CA LEU A 130 8.78 0.68 7.09
C LEU A 130 10.16 0.29 7.57
N THR A 131 10.81 1.18 8.32
CA THR A 131 11.91 0.78 9.19
C THR A 131 11.37 0.09 10.45
N ARG A 132 12.13 -0.83 11.04
CA ARG A 132 11.77 -1.45 12.33
C ARG A 132 11.55 -0.41 13.44
N ARG A 133 12.29 0.69 13.37
CA ARG A 133 12.13 1.84 14.27
C ARG A 133 10.69 2.37 14.32
N VAL A 134 9.95 2.34 13.18
CA VAL A 134 8.53 2.75 13.17
C VAL A 134 7.71 1.80 14.04
N ILE A 135 7.90 0.49 13.89
CA ILE A 135 7.18 -0.50 14.69
C ILE A 135 7.52 -0.37 16.19
N GLU A 136 8.77 -0.13 16.51
CA GLU A 136 9.24 0.04 17.91
C GLU A 136 8.67 1.29 18.57
N ARG A 137 8.46 2.37 17.81
CA ARG A 137 8.01 3.66 18.32
C ARG A 137 6.49 3.84 18.29
N VAL A 138 5.86 3.37 17.24
CA VAL A 138 4.42 3.55 16.98
C VAL A 138 3.61 2.33 17.40
N GLY A 139 4.23 1.15 17.34
CA GLY A 139 3.58 -0.14 17.56
C GLY A 139 3.15 -0.84 16.26
N PRO A 140 2.58 -2.04 16.38
CA PRO A 140 2.03 -2.80 15.27
C PRO A 140 0.68 -2.23 14.78
N TRP A 141 0.10 -2.85 13.76
CA TRP A 141 -1.25 -2.50 13.29
C TRP A 141 -2.31 -2.75 14.39
N ASP A 142 -3.29 -1.87 14.49
CA ASP A 142 -4.47 -2.11 15.35
C ASP A 142 -5.37 -3.17 14.71
N GLU A 143 -5.37 -4.37 15.28
CA GLU A 143 -6.10 -5.52 14.75
C GLU A 143 -7.62 -5.34 14.75
N ARG A 144 -8.13 -4.37 15.51
CA ARG A 144 -9.55 -4.06 15.57
C ARG A 144 -10.05 -3.28 14.37
N VAL A 145 -9.16 -2.64 13.57
CA VAL A 145 -9.54 -1.72 12.50
C VAL A 145 -9.24 -2.32 11.13
N GLN A 146 -10.27 -2.62 10.34
CA GLN A 146 -10.09 -3.20 9.00
C GLN A 146 -9.55 -2.22 7.95
N ALA A 147 -9.77 -0.92 8.10
CA ALA A 147 -9.10 0.12 7.29
C ALA A 147 -7.65 0.32 7.74
N ALA A 148 -6.94 -0.79 7.93
CA ALA A 148 -5.70 -0.90 8.69
C ALA A 148 -4.56 -0.03 8.17
N ASP A 149 -4.35 0.05 6.86
CA ASP A 149 -3.28 0.87 6.29
C ASP A 149 -3.54 2.36 6.50
N PHE A 150 -4.80 2.79 6.37
CA PHE A 150 -5.18 4.18 6.62
C PHE A 150 -5.12 4.52 8.11
N ASP A 151 -5.54 3.58 8.97
CA ASP A 151 -5.40 3.70 10.41
C ASP A 151 -3.94 3.85 10.83
N TYR A 152 -3.06 3.03 10.24
CA TYR A 152 -1.63 3.10 10.54
C TYR A 152 -0.99 4.41 10.07
N PHE A 153 -1.40 4.90 8.88
CA PHE A 153 -0.98 6.22 8.39
C PHE A 153 -1.37 7.34 9.36
N CYS A 154 -2.62 7.35 9.84
CA CYS A 154 -3.10 8.34 10.81
C CYS A 154 -2.37 8.22 12.15
N THR A 155 -2.13 6.99 12.64
CA THR A 155 -1.41 6.72 13.88
C THR A 155 0.03 7.24 13.82
N LEU A 156 0.75 6.94 12.72
CA LEU A 156 2.09 7.45 12.51
C LEU A 156 2.11 8.98 12.40
N LYS A 157 1.16 9.55 11.68
CA LYS A 157 1.05 11.02 11.55
C LYS A 157 0.84 11.69 12.92
N GLN A 158 -0.06 11.15 13.75
CA GLN A 158 -0.27 11.66 15.13
C GLN A 158 1.00 11.52 15.98
N TYR A 159 1.72 10.40 15.86
CA TYR A 159 3.00 10.23 16.54
C TYR A 159 4.00 11.31 16.14
N CYS A 160 4.13 11.59 14.83
CA CYS A 160 5.05 12.61 14.32
C CYS A 160 4.68 14.03 14.82
N ILE A 161 3.39 14.37 14.83
CA ILE A 161 2.91 15.66 15.35
C ILE A 161 3.26 15.82 16.86
N GLY A 162 3.09 14.75 17.64
CA GLY A 162 3.35 14.77 19.08
C GLY A 162 4.83 14.82 19.47
N HIS A 163 5.75 14.38 18.59
CA HIS A 163 7.17 14.26 18.90
C HIS A 163 8.07 15.22 18.09
N GLY A 164 7.51 15.98 17.15
CA GLY A 164 8.24 16.96 16.34
C GLY A 164 9.43 16.38 15.58
N GLU A 165 10.48 17.19 15.37
CA GLU A 165 11.65 16.83 14.57
C GLU A 165 12.53 15.72 15.17
N GLU A 166 12.48 15.49 16.47
CA GLU A 166 13.22 14.43 17.17
C GLU A 166 12.57 13.05 16.99
N GLY A 167 11.35 12.99 16.45
CA GLY A 167 10.57 11.79 16.25
C GLY A 167 10.88 11.06 14.94
N LEU A 168 9.83 10.43 14.42
CA LEU A 168 9.78 9.85 13.08
C LEU A 168 9.30 10.89 12.09
N ARG A 169 9.57 10.67 10.81
CA ARG A 169 8.97 11.48 9.75
C ARG A 169 7.62 10.91 9.30
N PRO A 170 6.65 11.76 8.91
CA PRO A 170 5.38 11.30 8.34
C PRO A 170 5.61 10.40 7.14
N MET A 171 4.68 9.46 6.93
CA MET A 171 4.71 8.58 5.77
C MET A 171 4.62 9.38 4.48
N CYS A 172 5.41 9.00 3.49
CA CYS A 172 5.44 9.66 2.19
C CYS A 172 5.33 8.68 1.03
N VAL A 173 5.00 9.21 -0.13
CA VAL A 173 4.92 8.48 -1.41
C VAL A 173 6.17 8.79 -2.23
N ALA A 174 6.86 7.74 -2.69
CA ALA A 174 7.98 7.81 -3.62
C ALA A 174 7.46 8.07 -5.04
N LEU A 175 7.57 9.29 -5.53
CA LEU A 175 6.98 9.70 -6.81
C LEU A 175 7.60 9.00 -8.03
N GLY A 176 8.89 8.61 -7.93
CA GLY A 176 9.61 7.91 -8.99
C GLY A 176 9.34 6.41 -9.04
N VAL A 177 8.88 5.80 -7.96
CA VAL A 177 8.59 4.37 -7.90
C VAL A 177 7.12 4.10 -8.19
N TYR A 178 6.83 3.14 -9.06
CA TYR A 178 5.45 2.82 -9.40
C TYR A 178 5.17 1.33 -9.31
N VAL A 179 4.06 0.98 -8.67
CA VAL A 179 3.49 -0.36 -8.67
C VAL A 179 2.05 -0.30 -9.20
N HIS A 180 1.53 -1.40 -9.75
CA HIS A 180 0.14 -1.45 -10.20
C HIS A 180 -0.68 -2.36 -9.30
N HIS A 181 -1.68 -1.81 -8.65
CA HIS A 181 -2.60 -2.52 -7.78
C HIS A 181 -3.86 -2.92 -8.57
N TYR A 182 -4.11 -4.22 -8.66
CA TYR A 182 -5.29 -4.74 -9.37
C TYR A 182 -6.60 -4.40 -8.66
N GLN A 183 -6.55 -4.08 -7.39
CA GLN A 183 -7.65 -3.60 -6.55
C GLN A 183 -8.86 -4.55 -6.50
N ARG A 184 -9.28 -4.95 -5.33
CA ARG A 184 -10.56 -5.64 -5.11
C ARG A 184 -10.79 -6.91 -5.95
N LEU A 185 -9.76 -7.62 -6.38
CA LEU A 185 -9.95 -8.89 -7.06
C LEU A 185 -10.54 -9.94 -6.11
N THR A 186 -10.12 -9.92 -4.86
CA THR A 186 -10.55 -10.83 -3.79
C THR A 186 -11.99 -10.59 -3.33
N PHE A 187 -12.52 -9.37 -3.40
CA PHE A 187 -13.91 -9.07 -3.00
C PHE A 187 -15.00 -9.78 -3.84
N LYS A 188 -14.64 -10.39 -4.96
CA LYS A 188 -15.56 -11.19 -5.78
C LYS A 188 -15.65 -12.65 -5.36
N VAL A 189 -14.82 -13.07 -4.44
CA VAL A 189 -14.82 -14.43 -3.87
C VAL A 189 -15.51 -14.34 -2.50
N LYS A 190 -16.48 -15.21 -2.24
CA LYS A 190 -17.06 -15.35 -0.89
C LYS A 190 -15.98 -15.87 0.04
N HIS A 191 -15.57 -15.05 0.98
CA HIS A 191 -14.64 -15.44 2.04
C HIS A 191 -15.42 -15.82 3.32
N PRO A 192 -14.94 -16.81 4.10
CA PRO A 192 -15.43 -17.02 5.45
C PRO A 192 -15.27 -15.73 6.28
N SER A 193 -16.09 -15.56 7.29
CA SER A 193 -15.89 -14.47 8.27
C SER A 193 -14.51 -14.58 8.91
N TYR A 194 -13.97 -13.45 9.31
CA TYR A 194 -12.70 -13.43 10.04
C TYR A 194 -12.87 -14.10 11.40
N LEU A 195 -11.90 -14.95 11.77
CA LEU A 195 -11.88 -15.62 13.07
C LEU A 195 -11.65 -14.65 14.23
N ASP A 196 -10.98 -13.53 13.97
CA ASP A 196 -10.66 -12.45 14.89
C ASP A 196 -11.63 -11.27 14.81
N SER A 197 -12.83 -11.47 14.27
CA SER A 197 -13.82 -10.38 14.11
C SER A 197 -14.41 -9.84 15.42
N ALA A 198 -14.27 -10.57 16.52
CA ALA A 198 -14.73 -10.12 17.82
C ALA A 198 -13.91 -8.90 18.30
N GLY A 199 -14.60 -7.78 18.58
CA GLY A 199 -13.95 -6.54 19.02
C GLY A 199 -13.50 -5.59 17.88
N MET A 200 -13.83 -5.89 16.63
CA MET A 200 -13.60 -4.96 15.52
C MET A 200 -14.40 -3.66 15.72
N VAL A 201 -13.74 -2.56 15.43
CA VAL A 201 -14.32 -1.20 15.49
C VAL A 201 -14.23 -0.55 14.12
N GLU A 202 -15.22 0.26 13.81
CA GLU A 202 -15.20 1.07 12.60
C GLU A 202 -14.11 2.15 12.70
N PHE A 203 -13.47 2.43 11.56
CA PHE A 203 -12.43 3.47 11.49
C PHE A 203 -12.93 4.83 12.04
N ARG A 204 -14.16 5.20 11.71
CA ARG A 204 -14.78 6.45 12.19
C ARG A 204 -14.98 6.48 13.70
N ASP A 205 -15.30 5.34 14.32
CA ASP A 205 -15.50 5.24 15.76
C ASP A 205 -14.18 5.41 16.50
N LYS A 206 -13.09 4.87 15.96
CA LYS A 206 -11.75 5.06 16.53
C LYS A 206 -11.29 6.52 16.46
N TRP A 207 -11.49 7.16 15.30
CA TRP A 207 -10.91 8.48 15.02
C TRP A 207 -11.85 9.64 15.30
N GLY A 208 -13.18 9.42 15.29
CA GLY A 208 -14.18 10.44 15.60
C GLY A 208 -14.11 11.68 14.73
N GLY A 209 -13.73 11.53 13.46
CA GLY A 209 -13.56 12.63 12.50
C GLY A 209 -12.25 13.41 12.62
N ARG A 210 -11.29 12.93 13.43
CA ARG A 210 -9.96 13.56 13.62
C ARG A 210 -8.92 13.15 12.59
N GLU A 211 -9.28 12.29 11.66
CA GLU A 211 -8.42 11.79 10.59
C GLU A 211 -7.97 12.85 9.59
N ALA A 212 -8.62 14.01 9.58
CA ALA A 212 -8.31 15.14 8.70
C ALA A 212 -7.39 16.20 9.34
N ALA A 213 -7.03 16.01 10.61
CA ALA A 213 -6.19 16.96 11.35
C ALA A 213 -4.69 16.74 11.11
#